data_3c3d866f1555ff639c32569af88c1cd1
#
_entry.id   3c3d866f1555ff639c32569af88c1cd1
#
_cell.length_a   1.000
_cell.length_b   1.000
_cell.length_c   1.000
_cell.angle_alpha   90.00
_cell.angle_beta   90.00
_cell.angle_gamma   90.00
#
_symmetry.space_group_name_H-M   'P 1'
#
loop_
_entity.id
_entity.type
_entity.pdbx_description
1 polymer ?
#
loop_
_entity_poly.entity_id
_entity_poly.type
_entity_poly.pdbx_seq_one_letter_code
_entity_poly.pdbx_strand_id
1 'polypeptide(L)'
;MQLQLQQLLPVYFDDSQGSASEVWRKDLTFNKGEYVKIVAPSGSGKSSLMHFLYGLRNEYSGNIVYNNSNVRNYTAEDFAGYRKDHVSIVFQDLRLFPEQTVYENIELKRQLNPFHPAEKIKEMTERLGIGSKLNNKSRICSYGEQQRVAIIRSLMQPFDFLLLDEPFSHLDDKNSQNAMQLMLEEAKLRNAAIIFADLERIDFFPYTRLFHL
;
A
#
# COMPACT_ATOMS: atom_id res chain seq x y z
N MET A 1 14.57 1.25 10.38
CA MET A 1 13.92 2.29 9.57
C MET A 1 12.56 2.57 10.17
N GLN A 2 12.17 3.84 10.20
CA GLN A 2 10.96 4.32 10.89
C GLN A 2 10.20 5.28 9.99
N LEU A 3 8.88 5.23 10.07
CA LEU A 3 7.95 6.19 9.50
C LEU A 3 7.16 6.80 10.65
N GLN A 4 7.24 8.12 10.82
CA GLN A 4 6.62 8.82 11.94
C GLN A 4 5.57 9.80 11.45
N LEU A 5 4.44 9.85 12.14
CA LEU A 5 3.42 10.89 12.03
C LEU A 5 3.55 11.80 13.24
N GLN A 6 3.60 13.11 13.03
CA GLN A 6 3.67 14.11 14.07
C GLN A 6 2.51 15.08 13.91
N GLN A 7 1.45 14.91 14.73
CA GLN A 7 0.25 15.74 14.73
C GLN A 7 -0.41 15.90 13.35
N LEU A 8 -0.39 14.83 12.55
CA LEU A 8 -0.89 14.84 11.16
C LEU A 8 -2.40 15.04 11.14
N LEU A 9 -2.89 15.98 10.30
CA LEU A 9 -4.32 16.21 10.04
C LEU A 9 -4.51 16.70 8.60
N PRO A 10 -5.48 16.17 7.83
CA PRO A 10 -5.86 16.76 6.54
C PRO A 10 -6.32 18.22 6.70
N VAL A 11 -5.86 19.12 5.83
CA VAL A 11 -6.21 20.56 5.94
C VAL A 11 -7.69 20.86 5.73
N TYR A 12 -8.43 19.94 5.14
CA TYR A 12 -9.86 20.04 4.87
C TYR A 12 -10.73 19.36 5.97
N PHE A 13 -10.11 18.85 7.04
CA PHE A 13 -10.83 18.37 8.22
C PHE A 13 -11.03 19.51 9.20
N ASP A 14 -12.22 19.57 9.79
CA ASP A 14 -12.48 20.46 10.92
C ASP A 14 -11.94 19.86 12.25
N ASP A 15 -12.01 20.66 13.29
CA ASP A 15 -11.48 20.26 14.61
C ASP A 15 -12.20 19.07 15.23
N SER A 16 -13.45 18.83 14.85
CA SER A 16 -14.25 17.73 15.40
C SER A 16 -13.91 16.38 14.77
N GLN A 17 -13.55 16.35 13.48
CA GLN A 17 -13.29 15.13 12.74
C GLN A 17 -12.02 14.38 13.18
N GLY A 18 -11.05 15.09 13.74
CA GLY A 18 -9.81 14.49 14.27
C GLY A 18 -9.86 14.09 15.75
N SER A 19 -10.90 14.49 16.50
CA SER A 19 -10.90 14.38 17.97
C SER A 19 -11.01 12.95 18.49
N ALA A 20 -11.77 12.09 17.83
CA ALA A 20 -11.96 10.69 18.21
C ALA A 20 -10.93 9.73 17.58
N SER A 21 -10.12 10.21 16.64
CA SER A 21 -9.15 9.39 15.93
C SER A 21 -7.94 9.02 16.80
N GLU A 22 -7.49 7.78 16.67
CA GLU A 22 -6.24 7.31 17.25
C GLU A 22 -5.02 7.60 16.34
N VAL A 23 -5.25 8.17 15.15
CA VAL A 23 -4.22 8.49 14.16
C VAL A 23 -4.07 9.99 13.94
N TRP A 24 -5.19 10.69 13.68
CA TRP A 24 -5.16 12.13 13.44
C TRP A 24 -4.76 12.90 14.71
N ARG A 25 -3.88 13.88 14.56
CA ARG A 25 -3.34 14.70 15.65
C ARG A 25 -2.62 13.89 16.75
N LYS A 26 -2.11 12.70 16.40
CA LYS A 26 -1.29 11.88 17.30
C LYS A 26 0.15 11.81 16.79
N ASP A 27 1.05 11.54 17.72
CA ASP A 27 2.42 11.19 17.40
C ASP A 27 2.53 9.68 17.36
N LEU A 28 2.73 9.14 16.15
CA LEU A 28 2.81 7.70 15.91
C LEU A 28 4.13 7.37 15.23
N THR A 29 4.68 6.23 15.61
CA THR A 29 5.86 5.66 14.95
C THR A 29 5.52 4.25 14.45
N PHE A 30 5.81 3.99 13.21
CA PHE A 30 5.76 2.68 12.57
C PHE A 30 7.19 2.22 12.27
N ASN A 31 7.54 1.01 12.72
CA ASN A 31 8.86 0.43 12.51
C ASN A 31 8.81 -0.67 11.44
N LYS A 32 9.93 -0.91 10.77
CA LYS A 32 10.05 -2.10 9.90
C LYS A 32 9.69 -3.36 10.67
N GLY A 33 9.01 -4.28 9.99
CA GLY A 33 8.58 -5.57 10.54
C GLY A 33 7.27 -5.51 11.33
N GLU A 34 6.69 -4.32 11.56
CA GLU A 34 5.38 -4.20 12.22
C GLU A 34 4.24 -4.44 11.23
N TYR A 35 3.17 -5.06 11.70
CA TYR A 35 1.92 -5.20 10.98
C TYR A 35 0.85 -4.37 11.65
N VAL A 36 0.42 -3.31 10.98
CA VAL A 36 -0.50 -2.31 11.52
C VAL A 36 -1.81 -2.35 10.76
N LYS A 37 -2.91 -2.50 11.48
CA LYS A 37 -4.28 -2.38 10.96
C LYS A 37 -4.86 -1.03 11.32
N ILE A 38 -5.46 -0.36 10.34
CA ILE A 38 -6.23 0.87 10.54
C ILE A 38 -7.66 0.60 10.10
N VAL A 39 -8.59 0.64 11.05
CA VAL A 39 -10.03 0.46 10.80
C VAL A 39 -10.70 1.82 10.81
N ALA A 40 -11.50 2.08 9.80
CA ALA A 40 -12.13 3.38 9.69
C ALA A 40 -13.35 3.37 8.76
N PRO A 41 -14.43 4.08 9.10
CA PRO A 41 -15.59 4.20 8.22
C PRO A 41 -15.24 4.93 6.92
N SER A 42 -16.15 4.85 5.94
CA SER A 42 -16.01 5.62 4.71
C SER A 42 -15.98 7.13 5.02
N GLY A 43 -15.14 7.88 4.31
CA GLY A 43 -15.01 9.32 4.51
C GLY A 43 -14.11 9.76 5.68
N SER A 44 -13.57 8.84 6.49
CA SER A 44 -12.69 9.16 7.63
C SER A 44 -11.26 9.56 7.24
N GLY A 45 -10.91 9.53 5.94
CA GLY A 45 -9.59 9.93 5.45
C GLY A 45 -8.58 8.79 5.25
N LYS A 46 -9.01 7.52 5.21
CA LYS A 46 -8.12 6.37 4.95
C LYS A 46 -7.22 6.56 3.73
N SER A 47 -7.82 6.77 2.57
CA SER A 47 -7.07 6.98 1.33
C SER A 47 -6.21 8.24 1.36
N SER A 48 -6.65 9.29 2.07
CA SER A 48 -5.83 10.49 2.28
C SER A 48 -4.59 10.16 3.09
N LEU A 49 -4.73 9.40 4.18
CA LEU A 49 -3.59 8.94 4.97
C LEU A 49 -2.61 8.13 4.11
N MET A 50 -3.11 7.14 3.36
CA MET A 50 -2.26 6.33 2.46
C MET A 50 -1.56 7.20 1.41
N HIS A 51 -2.25 8.17 0.83
CA HIS A 51 -1.66 9.10 -0.15
C HIS A 51 -0.62 10.04 0.47
N PHE A 52 -0.84 10.50 1.70
CA PHE A 52 0.15 11.31 2.44
C PHE A 52 1.40 10.50 2.74
N LEU A 53 1.25 9.28 3.26
CA LEU A 53 2.37 8.39 3.56
C LEU A 53 3.15 8.00 2.30
N TYR A 54 2.48 7.86 1.16
CA TYR A 54 3.12 7.57 -0.13
C TYR A 54 3.76 8.81 -0.78
N GLY A 55 3.54 10.00 -0.22
CA GLY A 55 4.01 11.26 -0.78
C GLY A 55 3.31 11.65 -2.10
N LEU A 56 2.06 11.23 -2.29
CA LEU A 56 1.24 11.58 -3.46
C LEU A 56 0.49 12.90 -3.26
N ARG A 57 0.15 13.21 -2.02
CA ARG A 57 -0.55 14.43 -1.60
C ARG A 57 0.17 15.05 -0.42
N ASN A 58 0.01 16.37 -0.26
CA ASN A 58 0.67 17.17 0.79
C ASN A 58 -0.29 18.13 1.53
N GLU A 59 -1.60 18.02 1.30
CA GLU A 59 -2.63 18.87 1.92
C GLU A 59 -2.94 18.40 3.35
N TYR A 60 -1.93 18.46 4.23
CA TYR A 60 -2.03 18.14 5.65
C TYR A 60 -1.27 19.15 6.51
N SER A 61 -1.68 19.33 7.75
CA SER A 61 -0.89 19.95 8.82
C SER A 61 -0.07 18.88 9.57
N GLY A 62 0.90 19.31 10.37
CA GLY A 62 1.82 18.38 11.04
C GLY A 62 2.94 17.89 10.11
N ASN A 63 3.62 16.81 10.48
CA ASN A 63 4.75 16.28 9.73
C ASN A 63 4.66 14.78 9.52
N ILE A 64 5.28 14.33 8.43
CA ILE A 64 5.63 12.93 8.18
C ILE A 64 7.15 12.88 8.12
N VAL A 65 7.76 12.00 8.92
CA VAL A 65 9.21 11.84 9.00
C VAL A 65 9.58 10.41 8.62
N TYR A 66 10.46 10.27 7.65
CA TYR A 66 11.03 8.98 7.27
C TYR A 66 12.53 8.98 7.58
N ASN A 67 12.98 8.07 8.44
CA ASN A 67 14.39 7.96 8.83
C ASN A 67 15.04 9.29 9.23
N ASN A 68 14.38 10.08 10.08
CA ASN A 68 14.81 11.41 10.54
C ASN A 68 14.73 12.53 9.49
N SER A 69 14.25 12.27 8.28
CA SER A 69 14.03 13.29 7.25
C SER A 69 12.55 13.62 7.12
N ASN A 70 12.18 14.90 7.27
CA ASN A 70 10.82 15.33 7.04
C ASN A 70 10.51 15.30 5.54
N VAL A 71 9.49 14.53 5.15
CA VAL A 71 9.12 14.36 3.73
C VAL A 71 8.63 15.68 3.08
N ARG A 72 8.25 16.69 3.86
CA ARG A 72 7.95 18.03 3.30
C ARG A 72 9.15 18.70 2.62
N ASN A 73 10.36 18.29 2.99
CA ASN A 73 11.60 18.82 2.43
C ASN A 73 12.06 18.05 1.19
N TYR A 74 11.32 17.01 0.80
CA TYR A 74 11.68 16.18 -0.36
C TYR A 74 11.42 16.92 -1.66
N THR A 75 12.40 16.87 -2.54
CA THR A 75 12.27 17.23 -3.96
C THR A 75 11.48 16.17 -4.71
N ALA A 76 11.13 16.42 -5.95
CA ALA A 76 10.48 15.42 -6.81
C ALA A 76 11.37 14.17 -6.99
N GLU A 77 12.69 14.34 -7.04
CA GLU A 77 13.67 13.27 -7.16
C GLU A 77 13.77 12.45 -5.87
N ASP A 78 13.77 13.09 -4.69
CA ASP A 78 13.72 12.42 -3.40
C ASP A 78 12.45 11.56 -3.26
N PHE A 79 11.29 12.09 -3.67
CA PHE A 79 10.05 11.32 -3.69
C PHE A 79 10.09 10.16 -4.70
N ALA A 80 10.75 10.31 -5.84
CA ALA A 80 10.93 9.22 -6.79
C ALA A 80 11.77 8.10 -6.19
N GLY A 81 12.89 8.44 -5.53
CA GLY A 81 13.71 7.49 -4.76
C GLY A 81 12.92 6.83 -3.63
N TYR A 82 12.22 7.61 -2.83
CA TYR A 82 11.38 7.13 -1.73
C TYR A 82 10.35 6.07 -2.18
N ARG A 83 9.61 6.36 -3.28
CA ARG A 83 8.62 5.43 -3.85
C ARG A 83 9.23 4.26 -4.60
N LYS A 84 10.46 4.40 -5.08
CA LYS A 84 11.17 3.32 -5.79
C LYS A 84 11.76 2.30 -4.83
N ASP A 85 12.30 2.75 -3.70
CA ASP A 85 13.17 1.93 -2.86
C ASP A 85 12.56 1.60 -1.48
N HIS A 86 11.63 2.43 -0.96
CA HIS A 86 11.25 2.37 0.44
C HIS A 86 9.75 2.17 0.70
N VAL A 87 8.89 2.69 -0.16
CA VAL A 87 7.44 2.60 0.08
C VAL A 87 6.72 2.08 -1.15
N SER A 88 6.00 0.99 -0.98
CA SER A 88 5.09 0.47 -2.00
C SER A 88 3.65 0.62 -1.56
N ILE A 89 2.72 0.65 -2.52
CA ILE A 89 1.29 0.84 -2.24
C ILE A 89 0.41 0.01 -3.16
N VAL A 90 -0.67 -0.54 -2.59
CA VAL A 90 -1.85 -0.99 -3.33
C VAL A 90 -2.92 0.07 -3.16
N PHE A 91 -3.26 0.75 -4.24
CA PHE A 91 -4.30 1.78 -4.26
C PHE A 91 -5.69 1.17 -4.34
N GLN A 92 -6.68 1.81 -3.75
CA GLN A 92 -8.08 1.43 -3.87
C GLN A 92 -8.56 1.50 -5.34
N ASP A 93 -8.12 2.52 -6.10
CA ASP A 93 -8.41 2.72 -7.52
C ASP A 93 -7.48 1.94 -8.48
N LEU A 94 -6.67 1.02 -7.95
CA LEU A 94 -5.71 0.10 -8.58
C LEU A 94 -4.63 0.78 -9.43
N ARG A 95 -4.90 1.87 -10.11
CA ARG A 95 -3.99 2.65 -10.99
C ARG A 95 -3.22 1.79 -11.99
N LEU A 96 -3.90 0.86 -12.63
CA LEU A 96 -3.33 0.09 -13.73
C LEU A 96 -3.34 0.89 -15.02
N PHE A 97 -2.43 0.56 -15.92
CA PHE A 97 -2.43 1.05 -17.30
C PHE A 97 -3.36 0.18 -18.13
N PRO A 98 -4.55 0.67 -18.53
CA PRO A 98 -5.60 -0.19 -19.08
C PRO A 98 -5.24 -0.80 -20.43
N GLU A 99 -4.42 -0.12 -21.23
CA GLU A 99 -3.99 -0.61 -22.55
C GLU A 99 -2.76 -1.53 -22.50
N GLN A 100 -2.06 -1.57 -21.35
CA GLN A 100 -0.96 -2.49 -21.14
C GLN A 100 -1.47 -3.86 -20.71
N THR A 101 -0.71 -4.90 -21.03
CA THR A 101 -0.98 -6.27 -20.57
C THR A 101 -0.80 -6.38 -19.05
N VAL A 102 -1.30 -7.47 -18.48
CA VAL A 102 -1.05 -7.82 -17.06
C VAL A 102 0.45 -7.90 -16.79
N TYR A 103 1.20 -8.57 -17.69
CA TYR A 103 2.66 -8.67 -17.57
C TYR A 103 3.32 -7.29 -17.56
N GLU A 104 3.01 -6.43 -18.53
CA GLU A 104 3.60 -5.10 -18.66
C GLU A 104 3.29 -4.21 -17.45
N ASN A 105 2.06 -4.26 -16.92
CA ASN A 105 1.69 -3.53 -15.70
C ASN A 105 2.56 -3.90 -14.49
N ILE A 106 2.90 -5.19 -14.36
CA ILE A 106 3.74 -5.69 -13.26
C ILE A 106 5.22 -5.37 -13.54
N GLU A 107 5.67 -5.61 -14.76
CA GLU A 107 7.06 -5.42 -15.19
C GLU A 107 7.52 -3.97 -15.09
N LEU A 108 6.65 -2.99 -15.42
CA LEU A 108 6.94 -1.56 -15.28
C LEU A 108 7.47 -1.23 -13.87
N LYS A 109 6.87 -1.79 -12.83
CA LYS A 109 7.30 -1.50 -11.46
C LYS A 109 8.59 -2.25 -11.12
N ARG A 110 8.74 -3.48 -11.60
CA ARG A 110 9.97 -4.26 -11.42
C ARG A 110 11.18 -3.57 -12.02
N GLN A 111 11.05 -3.03 -13.24
CA GLN A 111 12.16 -2.39 -13.94
C GLN A 111 12.72 -1.14 -13.26
N LEU A 112 11.94 -0.47 -12.42
CA LEU A 112 12.43 0.72 -11.69
C LEU A 112 13.56 0.38 -10.71
N ASN A 113 13.40 -0.71 -9.96
CA ASN A 113 14.41 -1.30 -9.09
C ASN A 113 14.03 -2.76 -8.82
N PRO A 114 14.62 -3.73 -9.53
CA PRO A 114 14.23 -5.14 -9.42
C PRO A 114 14.58 -5.71 -8.05
N PHE A 115 13.58 -6.12 -7.26
CA PHE A 115 13.80 -6.97 -6.10
C PHE A 115 13.76 -8.46 -6.48
N HIS A 116 12.90 -8.80 -7.41
CA HIS A 116 12.75 -10.16 -7.94
C HIS A 116 13.18 -10.26 -9.41
N PRO A 117 13.61 -11.44 -9.86
CA PRO A 117 13.79 -11.72 -11.28
C PRO A 117 12.44 -11.76 -12.02
N ALA A 118 12.46 -11.65 -13.35
CA ALA A 118 11.23 -11.56 -14.16
C ALA A 118 10.34 -12.82 -14.05
N GLU A 119 10.94 -13.98 -13.85
CA GLU A 119 10.26 -15.27 -13.68
C GLU A 119 9.30 -15.28 -12.50
N LYS A 120 9.57 -14.47 -11.47
CA LYS A 120 8.71 -14.32 -10.29
C LYS A 120 7.33 -13.76 -10.63
N ILE A 121 7.20 -12.99 -11.71
CA ILE A 121 5.91 -12.50 -12.21
C ILE A 121 5.00 -13.68 -12.52
N LYS A 122 5.52 -14.67 -13.26
CA LYS A 122 4.74 -15.86 -13.63
C LYS A 122 4.34 -16.65 -12.39
N GLU A 123 5.26 -16.90 -11.47
CA GLU A 123 4.99 -17.62 -10.23
C GLU A 123 3.86 -16.94 -9.41
N MET A 124 3.98 -15.63 -9.18
CA MET A 124 2.98 -14.89 -8.40
C MET A 124 1.62 -14.83 -9.09
N THR A 125 1.59 -14.68 -10.42
CA THR A 125 0.33 -14.66 -11.18
C THR A 125 -0.35 -16.02 -11.20
N GLU A 126 0.38 -17.11 -11.31
CA GLU A 126 -0.14 -18.47 -11.17
C GLU A 126 -0.69 -18.71 -9.77
N ARG A 127 0.05 -18.31 -8.74
CA ARG A 127 -0.38 -18.43 -7.33
C ARG A 127 -1.68 -17.69 -7.05
N LEU A 128 -1.85 -16.48 -7.60
CA LEU A 128 -3.10 -15.71 -7.44
C LEU A 128 -4.17 -16.05 -8.51
N GLY A 129 -3.98 -17.09 -9.31
CA GLY A 129 -4.98 -17.59 -10.26
C GLY A 129 -5.22 -16.69 -11.47
N ILE A 130 -4.26 -15.85 -11.85
CA ILE A 130 -4.32 -14.97 -13.02
C ILE A 130 -3.21 -15.23 -14.04
N GLY A 131 -2.50 -16.36 -13.95
CA GLY A 131 -1.40 -16.71 -14.86
C GLY A 131 -1.84 -16.80 -16.32
N SER A 132 -3.06 -17.28 -16.62
CA SER A 132 -3.63 -17.33 -17.97
C SER A 132 -3.93 -15.94 -18.57
N LYS A 133 -3.89 -14.88 -17.76
CA LYS A 133 -4.19 -13.50 -18.17
C LYS A 133 -2.95 -12.66 -18.49
N LEU A 134 -1.75 -13.20 -18.34
CA LEU A 134 -0.49 -12.44 -18.48
C LEU A 134 -0.41 -11.58 -19.75
N ASN A 135 -0.87 -12.12 -20.87
CA ASN A 135 -0.84 -11.45 -22.17
C ASN A 135 -2.11 -10.63 -22.47
N ASN A 136 -3.10 -10.63 -21.58
CA ASN A 136 -4.32 -9.87 -21.76
C ASN A 136 -4.11 -8.43 -21.33
N LYS A 137 -4.71 -7.48 -22.06
CA LYS A 137 -4.79 -6.08 -21.59
C LYS A 137 -5.54 -6.01 -20.28
N SER A 138 -5.07 -5.18 -19.33
CA SER A 138 -5.68 -5.11 -18.02
C SER A 138 -7.14 -4.65 -18.05
N ARG A 139 -7.55 -3.83 -19.03
CA ARG A 139 -8.94 -3.36 -19.19
C ARG A 139 -9.97 -4.46 -19.47
N ILE A 140 -9.55 -5.62 -19.98
CA ILE A 140 -10.46 -6.75 -20.25
C ILE A 140 -10.49 -7.78 -19.11
N CYS A 141 -9.66 -7.58 -18.08
CA CYS A 141 -9.70 -8.38 -16.86
C CYS A 141 -10.85 -7.92 -15.97
N SER A 142 -11.46 -8.86 -15.22
CA SER A 142 -12.42 -8.49 -14.18
C SER A 142 -11.76 -7.60 -13.11
N TYR A 143 -12.55 -6.86 -12.34
CA TYR A 143 -12.01 -5.96 -11.32
C TYR A 143 -11.18 -6.72 -10.28
N GLY A 144 -11.63 -7.90 -9.84
CA GLY A 144 -10.87 -8.76 -8.92
C GLY A 144 -9.58 -9.31 -9.54
N GLU A 145 -9.53 -9.59 -10.87
CA GLU A 145 -8.27 -9.92 -11.56
C GLU A 145 -7.34 -8.71 -11.57
N GLN A 146 -7.85 -7.52 -11.90
CA GLN A 146 -7.08 -6.28 -11.87
C GLN A 146 -6.52 -5.99 -10.46
N GLN A 147 -7.30 -6.26 -9.42
CA GLN A 147 -6.87 -6.08 -8.03
C GLN A 147 -5.68 -6.99 -7.70
N ARG A 148 -5.73 -8.26 -8.11
CA ARG A 148 -4.60 -9.18 -7.97
C ARG A 148 -3.37 -8.73 -8.76
N VAL A 149 -3.55 -8.15 -9.95
CA VAL A 149 -2.44 -7.52 -10.71
C VAL A 149 -1.81 -6.37 -9.92
N ALA A 150 -2.62 -5.47 -9.36
CA ALA A 150 -2.12 -4.33 -8.57
C ALA A 150 -1.36 -4.80 -7.32
N ILE A 151 -1.83 -5.86 -6.64
CA ILE A 151 -1.14 -6.48 -5.51
C ILE A 151 0.23 -7.01 -5.96
N ILE A 152 0.30 -7.86 -6.99
CA ILE A 152 1.58 -8.41 -7.48
C ILE A 152 2.52 -7.28 -7.89
N ARG A 153 2.03 -6.27 -8.62
CA ARG A 153 2.82 -5.11 -9.04
C ARG A 153 3.48 -4.41 -7.85
N SER A 154 2.77 -4.26 -6.74
CA SER A 154 3.30 -3.62 -5.53
C SER A 154 4.44 -4.40 -4.87
N LEU A 155 4.54 -5.70 -5.12
CA LEU A 155 5.52 -6.61 -4.51
C LEU A 155 6.81 -6.75 -5.33
N MET A 156 6.89 -6.20 -6.54
CA MET A 156 8.02 -6.42 -7.45
C MET A 156 9.24 -5.54 -7.17
N GLN A 157 9.09 -4.50 -6.36
CA GLN A 157 10.17 -3.59 -5.97
C GLN A 157 10.64 -3.83 -4.53
N PRO A 158 11.79 -3.28 -4.09
CA PRO A 158 12.12 -3.16 -2.68
C PRO A 158 11.09 -2.29 -1.96
N PHE A 159 10.86 -2.57 -0.68
CA PHE A 159 10.11 -1.67 0.20
C PHE A 159 10.43 -1.95 1.67
N ASP A 160 10.38 -0.90 2.47
CA ASP A 160 10.41 -0.94 3.94
C ASP A 160 8.99 -0.92 4.52
N PHE A 161 8.07 -0.26 3.79
CA PHE A 161 6.66 -0.12 4.13
C PHE A 161 5.78 -0.47 2.94
N LEU A 162 4.84 -1.39 3.13
CA LEU A 162 3.78 -1.73 2.18
C LEU A 162 2.47 -1.12 2.68
N LEU A 163 1.95 -0.16 1.92
CA LEU A 163 0.68 0.50 2.20
C LEU A 163 -0.45 -0.20 1.46
N LEU A 164 -1.53 -0.51 2.15
CA LEU A 164 -2.68 -1.22 1.59
C LEU A 164 -3.95 -0.39 1.84
N ASP A 165 -4.53 0.14 0.77
CA ASP A 165 -5.77 0.93 0.80
C ASP A 165 -6.93 0.08 0.27
N GLU A 166 -7.71 -0.54 1.16
CA GLU A 166 -8.83 -1.44 0.86
C GLU A 166 -8.48 -2.50 -0.23
N PRO A 167 -7.40 -3.28 -0.04
CA PRO A 167 -6.82 -4.12 -1.11
C PRO A 167 -7.69 -5.32 -1.52
N PHE A 168 -8.80 -5.58 -0.82
CA PHE A 168 -9.64 -6.77 -1.03
C PHE A 168 -11.09 -6.46 -1.39
N SER A 169 -11.43 -5.20 -1.64
CA SER A 169 -12.82 -4.75 -1.83
C SER A 169 -13.62 -5.51 -2.91
N HIS A 170 -12.94 -6.17 -3.84
CA HIS A 170 -13.54 -6.93 -4.96
C HIS A 170 -13.02 -8.36 -5.07
N LEU A 171 -12.47 -8.90 -3.98
CA LEU A 171 -12.04 -10.29 -3.89
C LEU A 171 -12.97 -11.07 -2.95
N ASP A 172 -13.21 -12.32 -3.29
CA ASP A 172 -13.81 -13.28 -2.35
C ASP A 172 -12.81 -13.64 -1.25
N ASP A 173 -13.29 -14.28 -0.19
CA ASP A 173 -12.48 -14.61 1.00
C ASP A 173 -11.25 -15.46 0.65
N LYS A 174 -11.39 -16.44 -0.23
CA LYS A 174 -10.29 -17.31 -0.63
C LYS A 174 -9.19 -16.55 -1.36
N ASN A 175 -9.57 -15.70 -2.31
CA ASN A 175 -8.62 -14.87 -3.05
C ASN A 175 -7.99 -13.82 -2.13
N SER A 176 -8.74 -13.22 -1.21
CA SER A 176 -8.25 -12.28 -0.21
C SER A 176 -7.20 -12.92 0.71
N GLN A 177 -7.47 -14.12 1.23
CA GLN A 177 -6.53 -14.88 2.07
C GLN A 177 -5.24 -15.23 1.31
N ASN A 178 -5.36 -15.74 0.07
CA ASN A 178 -4.20 -16.07 -0.76
C ASN A 178 -3.34 -14.83 -1.06
N ALA A 179 -3.99 -13.70 -1.37
CA ALA A 179 -3.29 -12.45 -1.64
C ALA A 179 -2.61 -11.90 -0.38
N MET A 180 -3.30 -11.94 0.78
CA MET A 180 -2.71 -11.53 2.06
C MET A 180 -1.51 -12.41 2.42
N GLN A 181 -1.62 -13.73 2.26
CA GLN A 181 -0.52 -14.64 2.54
C GLN A 181 0.72 -14.31 1.68
N LEU A 182 0.53 -14.05 0.38
CA LEU A 182 1.62 -13.61 -0.51
C LEU A 182 2.25 -12.31 -0.01
N MET A 183 1.46 -11.31 0.36
CA MET A 183 1.96 -10.03 0.87
C MET A 183 2.72 -10.18 2.19
N LEU A 184 2.26 -11.04 3.10
CA LEU A 184 2.93 -11.33 4.37
C LEU A 184 4.30 -12.01 4.15
N GLU A 185 4.38 -12.98 3.24
CA GLU A 185 5.65 -13.65 2.89
C GLU A 185 6.64 -12.65 2.30
N GLU A 186 6.19 -11.81 1.38
CA GLU A 186 7.01 -10.78 0.74
C GLU A 186 7.47 -9.68 1.72
N ALA A 187 6.62 -9.27 2.65
CA ALA A 187 6.98 -8.34 3.72
C ALA A 187 8.01 -8.97 4.68
N LYS A 188 7.79 -10.23 5.07
CA LYS A 188 8.73 -10.97 5.92
C LYS A 188 10.11 -11.11 5.27
N LEU A 189 10.16 -11.41 3.97
CA LEU A 189 11.41 -11.53 3.20
C LEU A 189 12.25 -10.24 3.24
N ARG A 190 11.58 -9.06 3.29
CA ARG A 190 12.21 -7.73 3.34
C ARG A 190 12.37 -7.20 4.77
N ASN A 191 11.88 -7.92 5.79
CA ASN A 191 11.65 -7.37 7.13
C ASN A 191 10.86 -6.04 7.07
N ALA A 192 9.88 -5.96 6.19
CA ALA A 192 9.09 -4.76 5.93
C ALA A 192 7.85 -4.69 6.83
N ALA A 193 7.38 -3.47 7.07
CA ALA A 193 6.09 -3.24 7.70
C ALA A 193 4.94 -3.30 6.70
N ILE A 194 3.75 -3.69 7.16
CA ILE A 194 2.50 -3.54 6.43
C ILE A 194 1.62 -2.55 7.20
N ILE A 195 1.14 -1.51 6.52
CA ILE A 195 0.12 -0.58 7.03
C ILE A 195 -1.14 -0.80 6.19
N PHE A 196 -2.13 -1.44 6.79
CA PHE A 196 -3.35 -1.88 6.11
C PHE A 196 -4.57 -1.09 6.60
N ALA A 197 -5.14 -0.28 5.73
CA ALA A 197 -6.38 0.47 5.98
C ALA A 197 -7.57 -0.21 5.31
N ASP A 198 -8.65 -0.39 6.09
CA ASP A 198 -9.89 -1.02 5.61
C ASP A 198 -11.11 -0.51 6.39
N LEU A 199 -12.29 -0.83 5.88
CA LEU A 199 -13.57 -0.53 6.52
C LEU A 199 -13.84 -1.43 7.74
N GLU A 200 -13.41 -2.68 7.68
CA GLU A 200 -13.73 -3.72 8.65
C GLU A 200 -12.49 -4.39 9.22
N ARG A 201 -12.69 -5.12 10.32
CA ARG A 201 -11.69 -6.04 10.83
C ARG A 201 -11.67 -7.29 9.95
N ILE A 202 -10.48 -7.62 9.42
CA ILE A 202 -10.24 -8.85 8.69
C ILE A 202 -9.44 -9.78 9.59
N ASP A 203 -9.98 -10.94 9.92
CA ASP A 203 -9.40 -11.85 10.92
C ASP A 203 -8.14 -12.57 10.43
N PHE A 204 -7.92 -12.66 9.13
CA PHE A 204 -6.75 -13.34 8.56
C PHE A 204 -5.50 -12.43 8.40
N PHE A 205 -5.56 -11.17 8.83
CA PHE A 205 -4.38 -10.29 8.90
C PHE A 205 -3.79 -10.30 10.31
N PRO A 206 -2.57 -10.82 10.53
CA PRO A 206 -1.97 -10.95 11.86
C PRO A 206 -1.35 -9.63 12.33
N TYR A 207 -2.18 -8.59 12.53
CA TYR A 207 -1.69 -7.30 12.99
C TYR A 207 -1.17 -7.35 14.42
N THR A 208 -0.11 -6.57 14.67
CA THR A 208 0.48 -6.36 16.00
C THR A 208 -0.07 -5.10 16.67
N ARG A 209 -0.60 -4.17 15.88
CA ARG A 209 -1.21 -2.91 16.34
C ARG A 209 -2.48 -2.63 15.55
N LEU A 210 -3.49 -2.12 16.24
CA LEU A 210 -4.78 -1.70 15.68
C LEU A 210 -5.02 -0.23 16.04
N PHE A 211 -5.46 0.54 15.05
CA PHE A 211 -5.90 1.92 15.24
C PHE A 211 -7.26 2.16 14.61
N HIS A 212 -8.03 3.08 15.22
CA HIS A 212 -9.27 3.60 14.67
C HIS A 212 -9.05 5.03 14.17
N LEU A 213 -9.45 5.28 12.92
CA LEU A 213 -9.30 6.58 12.27
C LEU A 213 -10.58 7.40 12.35
#